data_ce2496ee3272b8bcd023088e3795dfad
#
_entry.id   ce2496ee3272b8bcd023088e3795dfad
#
_cell.length_a   1.000
_cell.length_b   1.000
_cell.length_c   1.000
_cell.angle_alpha   90.00
_cell.angle_beta   90.00
_cell.angle_gamma   90.00
#
_symmetry.space_group_name_H-M   'P 1'
#
loop_
_entity.id
_entity.type
_entity.pdbx_description
1 polymer ?
#
loop_
_entity_poly.entity_id
_entity_poly.type
_entity_poly.pdbx_seq_one_letter_code
_entity_poly.pdbx_strand_id
1 'polypeptide(L)'
;MLFRSLLQLPGKPGVLRQLFLSVGEADVAAALDGVARARPHVALGSYPTWGEGTDHRVRLTVEHESAVEVDEAVAALEAALGAGVIIRLE
;
A
#
# COMPACT_ATOMS: atom_id res chain seq x y z
N MET A 1 12.50 -11.51 1.70
CA MET A 1 11.90 -11.99 1.57
C MET A 1 11.61 -12.57 0.93
N LEU A 2 11.76 -12.59 0.57
CA LEU A 2 11.26 -13.15 0.10
C LEU A 2 10.74 -13.80 -0.13
N PHE A 3 10.49 -13.98 -0.19
CA PHE A 3 9.74 -14.66 -0.48
C PHE A 3 8.78 -14.69 -0.66
N ARG A 4 8.69 -14.07 -0.61
CA ARG A 4 7.57 -14.14 -1.01
C ARG A 4 7.27 -14.02 -2.37
N SER A 5 7.79 -13.34 -3.07
CA SER A 5 7.51 -13.18 -4.44
C SER A 5 7.72 -14.41 -5.23
N LEU A 6 8.58 -15.24 -4.77
CA LEU A 6 8.75 -16.46 -5.44
C LEU A 6 7.54 -17.26 -5.47
N LEU A 7 6.66 -16.95 -4.56
CA LEU A 7 5.46 -17.67 -4.47
C LEU A 7 4.42 -17.20 -5.41
N GLN A 8 4.77 -16.29 -6.26
CA GLN A 8 3.84 -15.82 -7.24
C GLN A 8 3.54 -16.96 -8.15
N LEU A 9 2.40 -17.52 -8.03
CA LEU A 9 2.04 -18.64 -8.83
C LEU A 9 1.57 -18.20 -10.17
N PRO A 10 2.01 -18.83 -11.21
CA PRO A 10 1.52 -18.52 -12.54
C PRO A 10 0.03 -18.77 -12.57
N GLY A 11 -0.70 -18.01 -13.20
CA GLY A 11 -2.11 -18.20 -13.34
C GLY A 11 -2.95 -17.54 -12.30
N LYS A 12 -2.32 -16.89 -11.33
CA LYS A 12 -3.06 -16.16 -10.34
C LYS A 12 -2.57 -14.74 -10.31
N PRO A 13 -2.90 -13.97 -11.33
CA PRO A 13 -2.43 -12.59 -11.36
C PRO A 13 -3.08 -11.82 -10.22
N GLY A 14 -2.28 -11.09 -9.52
CA GLY A 14 -2.79 -10.25 -8.46
C GLY A 14 -3.07 -8.86 -8.98
N VAL A 15 -3.86 -8.11 -8.24
CA VAL A 15 -4.07 -6.70 -8.50
C VAL A 15 -3.19 -5.94 -7.53
N LEU A 16 -2.35 -5.08 -8.05
CA LEU A 16 -1.42 -4.29 -7.23
C LEU A 16 -1.71 -2.83 -7.44
N ARG A 17 -1.81 -2.09 -6.34
CA ARG A 17 -1.90 -0.64 -6.39
C ARG A 17 -0.79 -0.06 -5.55
N GLN A 18 -0.27 1.06 -5.99
CA GLN A 18 0.79 1.75 -5.28
C GLN A 18 0.32 3.15 -4.94
N LEU A 19 0.50 3.52 -3.69
CA LEU A 19 0.13 4.84 -3.21
C LEU A 19 1.41 5.57 -2.83
N PHE A 20 1.58 6.78 -3.38
CA PHE A 20 2.76 7.58 -3.13
C PHE A 20 2.37 8.71 -2.21
N LEU A 21 2.98 8.76 -1.04
CA LEU A 21 2.54 9.61 0.04
C LEU A 21 3.52 10.70 0.37
N SER A 22 2.99 11.83 0.82
CA SER A 22 3.81 12.99 1.18
C SER A 22 4.21 13.00 2.65
N VAL A 23 3.71 12.08 3.45
CA VAL A 23 4.00 12.05 4.88
C VAL A 23 5.02 10.95 5.17
N GLY A 24 5.62 11.04 6.34
CA GLY A 24 6.64 10.09 6.73
C GLY A 24 6.07 8.78 7.23
N GLU A 25 6.98 7.86 7.46
CA GLU A 25 6.60 6.49 7.82
C GLU A 25 5.84 6.40 9.13
N ALA A 26 6.17 7.27 10.07
CA ALA A 26 5.49 7.24 11.36
C ALA A 26 4.00 7.54 11.23
N ASP A 27 3.66 8.47 10.33
CA ASP A 27 2.25 8.80 10.11
C ASP A 27 1.54 7.68 9.38
N VAL A 28 2.27 6.97 8.54
CA VAL A 28 1.70 5.91 7.74
C VAL A 28 1.47 4.66 8.57
N ALA A 29 2.33 4.42 9.55
CA ALA A 29 2.29 3.17 10.30
C ALA A 29 0.97 2.93 10.99
N ALA A 30 0.40 3.97 11.60
CA ALA A 30 -0.87 3.82 12.30
C ALA A 30 -2.00 3.48 11.33
N ALA A 31 -2.03 4.17 10.19
CA ALA A 31 -3.07 3.92 9.20
C ALA A 31 -2.92 2.52 8.61
N LEU A 32 -1.68 2.14 8.32
CA LEU A 32 -1.41 0.85 7.74
C LEU A 32 -1.81 -0.27 8.71
N ASP A 33 -1.48 -0.11 9.98
CA ASP A 33 -1.81 -1.10 11.00
C ASP A 33 -3.32 -1.26 11.12
N GLY A 34 -4.05 -0.15 11.10
CA GLY A 34 -5.51 -0.21 11.19
C GLY A 34 -6.13 -0.95 10.02
N VAL A 35 -5.64 -0.68 8.83
CA VAL A 35 -6.18 -1.34 7.64
C VAL A 35 -5.76 -2.81 7.62
N ALA A 36 -4.55 -3.12 8.05
CA ALA A 36 -4.09 -4.49 8.09
C ALA A 36 -4.93 -5.33 9.05
N ARG A 37 -5.34 -4.75 10.15
CA ARG A 37 -6.20 -5.46 11.09
C ARG A 37 -7.58 -5.67 10.55
N ALA A 38 -8.10 -4.69 9.84
CA ALA A 38 -9.44 -4.79 9.29
C ALA A 38 -9.50 -5.71 8.07
N ARG A 39 -8.39 -5.81 7.35
CA ARG A 39 -8.35 -6.59 6.11
C ARG A 39 -7.10 -7.46 6.08
N PRO A 40 -7.05 -8.47 6.96
CA PRO A 40 -5.83 -9.29 7.08
C PRO A 40 -5.51 -10.12 5.85
N HIS A 41 -6.46 -10.28 4.94
CA HIS A 41 -6.25 -11.06 3.73
C HIS A 41 -5.64 -10.24 2.59
N VAL A 42 -5.46 -8.94 2.77
CA VAL A 42 -4.87 -8.09 1.75
C VAL A 42 -3.40 -7.87 2.12
N ALA A 43 -2.52 -8.01 1.14
CA ALA A 43 -1.10 -7.81 1.38
C ALA A 43 -0.78 -6.33 1.31
N LEU A 44 -0.20 -5.81 2.37
CA LEU A 44 0.17 -4.40 2.47
C LEU A 44 1.67 -4.29 2.67
N GLY A 45 2.28 -3.32 2.01
CA GLY A 45 3.70 -3.07 2.17
C GLY A 45 3.97 -1.59 2.29
N SER A 46 5.05 -1.25 2.95
CA SER A 46 5.45 0.14 3.13
C SER A 46 6.93 0.25 2.80
N TYR A 47 7.26 1.16 1.90
CA TYR A 47 8.64 1.34 1.42
C TYR A 47 9.02 2.79 1.53
N PRO A 48 9.79 3.16 2.57
CA PRO A 48 10.23 4.54 2.69
C PRO A 48 11.19 4.89 1.57
N THR A 49 11.16 6.12 1.15
CA THR A 49 12.00 6.59 0.07
C THR A 49 13.11 7.46 0.64
N TRP A 50 14.34 7.13 0.27
CA TRP A 50 15.48 7.91 0.71
C TRP A 50 16.06 8.60 -0.49
N GLY A 51 16.49 9.55 -0.61
CA GLY A 51 17.13 10.11 -1.78
C GLY A 51 16.43 11.33 -2.26
N GLU A 52 17.13 12.08 -3.05
CA GLU A 52 16.65 13.32 -3.57
C GLU A 52 15.96 13.11 -4.88
N GLY A 53 15.16 14.04 -5.27
CA GLY A 53 14.52 13.98 -6.56
C GLY A 53 13.23 13.21 -6.58
N THR A 54 12.78 12.74 -5.44
CA THR A 54 11.51 12.04 -5.38
C THR A 54 10.45 12.98 -4.83
N ASP A 55 9.24 12.78 -5.27
CA ASP A 55 8.12 13.61 -4.86
C ASP A 55 7.33 13.02 -3.71
N HIS A 56 7.73 11.85 -3.22
CA HIS A 56 7.01 11.19 -2.15
C HIS A 56 7.99 10.71 -1.08
N ARG A 57 7.48 10.47 0.11
CA ARG A 57 8.29 10.01 1.22
C ARG A 57 8.12 8.53 1.49
N VAL A 58 6.94 8.00 1.20
CA VAL A 58 6.64 6.60 1.42
C VAL A 58 5.83 6.09 0.27
N ARG A 59 6.12 4.89 -0.16
CA ARG A 59 5.33 4.20 -1.17
C ARG A 59 4.65 3.03 -0.47
N LEU A 60 3.34 2.99 -0.52
CA LEU A 60 2.58 1.87 0.00
C LEU A 60 2.15 0.98 -1.14
N THR A 61 2.11 -0.30 -0.89
CA THR A 61 1.59 -1.24 -1.88
C THR A 61 0.42 -2.00 -1.27
N VAL A 62 -0.57 -2.28 -2.10
CA VAL A 62 -1.75 -3.03 -1.72
C VAL A 62 -1.97 -4.08 -2.79
N GLU A 63 -2.01 -5.34 -2.39
CA GLU A 63 -2.11 -6.42 -3.36
C GLU A 63 -3.10 -7.49 -2.90
N HIS A 64 -3.90 -7.98 -3.83
CA HIS A 64 -4.83 -9.08 -3.59
C HIS A 64 -5.26 -9.62 -4.95
N GLU A 65 -5.80 -10.81 -4.96
CA GLU A 65 -6.31 -11.39 -6.21
C GLU A 65 -7.53 -10.65 -6.71
N SER A 66 -8.33 -10.10 -5.82
CA SER A 66 -9.57 -9.43 -6.17
C SER A 66 -9.36 -7.92 -6.23
N ALA A 67 -9.75 -7.32 -7.35
CA ALA A 67 -9.67 -5.88 -7.49
C ALA A 67 -10.56 -5.16 -6.48
N VAL A 68 -11.70 -5.76 -6.15
CA VAL A 68 -12.61 -5.17 -5.19
C VAL A 68 -11.95 -5.07 -3.82
N GLU A 69 -11.23 -6.12 -3.41
CA GLU A 69 -10.55 -6.10 -2.12
C GLU A 69 -9.44 -5.04 -2.11
N VAL A 70 -8.72 -4.92 -3.21
CA VAL A 70 -7.67 -3.92 -3.30
C VAL A 70 -8.26 -2.52 -3.24
N ASP A 71 -9.32 -2.27 -3.99
CA ASP A 71 -9.95 -0.96 -4.03
C ASP A 71 -10.52 -0.58 -2.66
N GLU A 72 -11.09 -1.53 -1.94
CA GLU A 72 -11.61 -1.26 -0.62
C GLU A 72 -10.50 -0.95 0.38
N ALA A 73 -9.39 -1.66 0.27
CA ALA A 73 -8.25 -1.40 1.13
C ALA A 73 -7.65 -0.03 0.84
N VAL A 74 -7.58 0.34 -0.44
CA VAL A 74 -7.09 1.66 -0.82
C VAL A 74 -8.00 2.75 -0.26
N ALA A 75 -9.31 2.56 -0.36
CA ALA A 75 -10.26 3.53 0.18
C ALA A 75 -10.11 3.66 1.69
N ALA A 76 -9.88 2.56 2.38
CA ALA A 76 -9.68 2.58 3.82
C ALA A 76 -8.40 3.33 4.18
N LEU A 77 -7.34 3.14 3.40
CA LEU A 77 -6.10 3.87 3.62
C LEU A 77 -6.28 5.36 3.37
N GLU A 78 -7.00 5.72 2.32
CA GLU A 78 -7.28 7.12 2.04
C GLU A 78 -8.03 7.76 3.19
N ALA A 79 -9.01 7.06 3.74
CA ALA A 79 -9.79 7.59 4.84
C ALA A 79 -8.95 7.75 6.09
N ALA A 80 -8.04 6.81 6.34
CA ALA A 80 -7.21 6.84 7.52
C ALA A 80 -6.12 7.90 7.42
N LEU A 81 -5.59 8.11 6.23
CA LEU A 81 -4.50 9.07 6.03
C LEU A 81 -4.98 10.49 5.80
N GLY A 82 -6.14 10.65 5.21
CA GLY A 82 -6.67 11.96 4.93
C GLY A 82 -6.40 12.40 3.51
N ALA A 83 -7.24 13.29 3.02
CA ALA A 83 -7.12 13.83 1.68
C ALA A 83 -5.86 14.69 1.61
N GLY A 84 -5.21 14.67 0.49
CA GLY A 84 -4.03 15.49 0.29
C GLY A 84 -2.73 14.84 0.68
N VAL A 85 -2.79 13.71 1.36
CA VAL A 85 -1.59 12.96 1.72
C VAL A 85 -1.12 12.12 0.55
N ILE A 86 -2.04 11.60 -0.22
CA ILE A 86 -1.72 10.76 -1.36
C ILE A 86 -1.40 11.62 -2.56
N ILE A 87 -0.16 11.59 -3.00
CA ILE A 87 0.29 12.38 -4.15
C ILE A 87 -0.18 11.76 -5.44
N ARG A 88 -0.05 10.45 -5.55
CA ARG A 88 -0.53 9.73 -6.75
C ARG A 88 -0.85 8.31 -6.38
N LEU A 89 -1.64 7.70 -7.22
CA LEU A 89 -2.05 6.31 -7.08
C LEU A 89 -1.75 5.63 -8.41
N GLU A 90 -1.04 4.52 -8.35
CA GLU A 90 -0.69 3.78 -9.56
C GLU A 90 -1.02 2.31 -9.48
#